data_e0359033dc8ebcf89e897259966c9a49
#
_entry.id   e0359033dc8ebcf89e897259966c9a49
#
_cell.length_a   1.000
_cell.length_b   1.000
_cell.length_c   1.000
_cell.angle_alpha   90.00
_cell.angle_beta   90.00
_cell.angle_gamma   90.00
#
_symmetry.space_group_name_H-M   'P 1'
#
loop_
_entity.id
_entity.type
_entity.pdbx_description
1 polymer ?
#
loop_
_entity_poly.entity_id
_entity_poly.type
_entity_poly.pdbx_seq_one_letter_code
_entity_poly.pdbx_strand_id
1 'polypeptide(L)'
;RTIYENREENGLVIVARTDARTVVGLDEAIRRGNLYLGAGADVIFVESPESYEEVCRIAKEINGPVLFNNVEGGRSPFLSREQLIDAGVKLTIYPNAQTRVVTKKCTELLETLKMTGSTGQMADQMLSHKELWAMFDHEKWVAIENKYIVR
;
A
#
# COMPACT_ATOMS: atom_id res chain seq x y z
N ARG A 1 4.07 -4.39 -23.14
CA ARG A 1 3.33 -4.25 -24.39
C ARG A 1 2.33 -5.39 -24.57
N THR A 2 2.73 -6.63 -24.46
CA THR A 2 1.81 -7.80 -24.60
C THR A 2 0.60 -7.72 -23.67
N ILE A 3 0.78 -7.31 -22.41
CA ILE A 3 -0.33 -7.15 -21.45
C ILE A 3 -1.28 -6.05 -21.93
N TYR A 4 -0.75 -4.92 -22.36
CA TYR A 4 -1.54 -3.79 -22.87
C TYR A 4 -2.38 -4.18 -24.10
N GLU A 5 -1.79 -4.90 -25.04
CA GLU A 5 -2.45 -5.32 -26.29
C GLU A 5 -3.57 -6.35 -26.07
N ASN A 6 -3.54 -7.07 -24.93
CA ASN A 6 -4.51 -8.14 -24.62
C ASN A 6 -5.45 -7.81 -23.47
N ARG A 7 -5.42 -6.60 -22.92
CA ARG A 7 -6.39 -6.19 -21.87
C ARG A 7 -7.69 -5.70 -22.51
N GLU A 8 -8.81 -5.92 -21.81
CA GLU A 8 -10.10 -5.33 -22.16
C GLU A 8 -10.10 -3.81 -21.96
N GLU A 9 -11.01 -3.08 -22.62
CA GLU A 9 -11.06 -1.60 -22.63
C GLU A 9 -11.14 -0.98 -21.24
N ASN A 10 -11.79 -1.60 -20.26
CA ASN A 10 -11.83 -1.20 -18.85
C ASN A 10 -11.08 -2.18 -17.94
N GLY A 11 -10.02 -2.79 -18.46
CA GLY A 11 -9.27 -3.84 -17.79
C GLY A 11 -8.31 -3.35 -16.71
N LEU A 12 -7.32 -4.18 -16.43
CA LEU A 12 -6.34 -3.93 -15.36
C LEU A 12 -5.52 -2.67 -15.60
N VAL A 13 -5.29 -1.90 -14.55
CA VAL A 13 -4.29 -0.82 -14.52
C VAL A 13 -2.90 -1.45 -14.48
N ILE A 14 -2.06 -1.07 -15.43
CA ILE A 14 -0.68 -1.56 -15.53
C ILE A 14 0.26 -0.60 -14.80
N VAL A 15 0.76 -1.03 -13.64
CA VAL A 15 1.83 -0.32 -12.92
C VAL A 15 3.17 -0.93 -13.31
N ALA A 16 4.01 -0.15 -13.99
CA ALA A 16 5.33 -0.61 -14.41
C ALA A 16 6.41 -0.11 -13.43
N ARG A 17 7.13 -1.06 -12.81
CA ARG A 17 8.21 -0.77 -11.86
C ARG A 17 9.57 -0.83 -12.56
N THR A 18 10.47 0.07 -12.17
CA THR A 18 11.90 0.00 -12.48
C THR A 18 12.74 0.13 -11.22
N ASP A 19 13.74 -0.73 -11.08
CA ASP A 19 14.75 -0.70 -10.03
C ASP A 19 16.07 -0.07 -10.51
N ALA A 20 16.05 0.57 -11.69
CA ALA A 20 17.23 1.11 -12.34
C ALA A 20 17.94 2.20 -11.53
N ARG A 21 17.20 2.93 -10.66
CA ARG A 21 17.75 4.03 -9.86
C ARG A 21 18.95 3.57 -9.03
N THR A 22 18.85 2.43 -8.36
CA THR A 22 19.90 1.92 -7.47
C THR A 22 21.06 1.25 -8.20
N VAL A 23 20.89 0.90 -9.47
CA VAL A 23 21.86 0.13 -10.26
C VAL A 23 22.61 1.01 -11.25
N VAL A 24 21.89 1.86 -11.97
CA VAL A 24 22.42 2.66 -13.08
C VAL A 24 22.04 4.15 -13.00
N GLY A 25 21.39 4.56 -11.94
CA GLY A 25 21.10 5.97 -11.63
C GLY A 25 19.71 6.43 -12.01
N LEU A 26 19.41 7.66 -11.54
CA LEU A 26 18.08 8.26 -11.63
C LEU A 26 17.66 8.55 -13.08
N ASP A 27 18.57 9.09 -13.89
CA ASP A 27 18.29 9.46 -15.28
C ASP A 27 17.83 8.26 -16.11
N GLU A 28 18.49 7.13 -15.94
CA GLU A 28 18.10 5.88 -16.60
C GLU A 28 16.77 5.34 -16.08
N ALA A 29 16.48 5.48 -14.78
CA ALA A 29 15.18 5.09 -14.21
C ALA A 29 14.04 5.91 -14.82
N ILE A 30 14.21 7.23 -14.94
CA ILE A 30 13.25 8.15 -15.57
C ILE A 30 13.09 7.80 -17.06
N ARG A 31 14.19 7.58 -17.78
CA ARG A 31 14.15 7.17 -19.18
C ARG A 31 13.35 5.88 -19.38
N ARG A 32 13.58 4.87 -18.55
CA ARG A 32 12.81 3.60 -18.56
C ARG A 32 11.35 3.81 -18.25
N GLY A 33 11.03 4.65 -17.25
CA GLY A 33 9.64 5.01 -16.92
C GLY A 33 8.90 5.54 -18.13
N ASN A 34 9.49 6.47 -18.85
CA ASN A 34 8.89 7.02 -20.08
C ASN A 34 8.76 6.00 -21.20
N LEU A 35 9.72 5.08 -21.36
CA LEU A 35 9.59 3.96 -22.31
C LEU A 35 8.44 3.02 -21.95
N TYR A 36 8.23 2.75 -20.67
CA TYR A 36 7.13 1.90 -20.21
C TYR A 36 5.76 2.53 -20.46
N LEU A 37 5.63 3.85 -20.27
CA LEU A 37 4.43 4.59 -20.68
C LEU A 37 4.18 4.46 -22.17
N GLY A 38 5.21 4.66 -23.00
CA GLY A 38 5.12 4.47 -24.45
C GLY A 38 4.79 3.04 -24.88
N ALA A 39 5.05 2.06 -24.03
CA ALA A 39 4.68 0.66 -24.24
C ALA A 39 3.27 0.29 -23.71
N GLY A 40 2.56 1.26 -23.09
CA GLY A 40 1.19 1.08 -22.60
C GLY A 40 1.04 0.86 -21.10
N ALA A 41 2.05 1.20 -20.29
CA ALA A 41 1.85 1.30 -18.83
C ALA A 41 0.99 2.51 -18.48
N ASP A 42 0.17 2.40 -17.44
CA ASP A 42 -0.69 3.48 -16.97
C ASP A 42 -0.05 4.29 -15.85
N VAL A 43 0.77 3.64 -15.04
CA VAL A 43 1.43 4.23 -13.86
C VAL A 43 2.88 3.77 -13.81
N ILE A 44 3.78 4.64 -13.44
CA ILE A 44 5.20 4.32 -13.27
C ILE A 44 5.58 4.29 -11.80
N PHE A 45 6.31 3.27 -11.43
CA PHE A 45 6.89 3.10 -10.11
C PHE A 45 8.42 3.03 -10.21
N VAL A 46 9.08 4.10 -9.80
CA VAL A 46 10.55 4.12 -9.66
C VAL A 46 10.90 3.74 -8.23
N GLU A 47 11.59 2.60 -8.07
CA GLU A 47 11.99 2.09 -6.76
C GLU A 47 13.16 2.88 -6.18
N SER A 48 13.09 3.14 -4.85
CA SER A 48 14.17 3.67 -4.02
C SER A 48 14.78 5.01 -4.48
N PRO A 49 13.98 6.07 -4.76
CA PRO A 49 14.55 7.42 -4.77
C PRO A 49 15.13 7.75 -3.40
N GLU A 50 16.27 8.45 -3.35
CA GLU A 50 17.01 8.66 -2.10
C GLU A 50 16.77 10.02 -1.45
N SER A 51 16.11 10.95 -2.16
CA SER A 51 15.79 12.27 -1.61
C SER A 51 14.43 12.78 -2.09
N TYR A 52 13.92 13.81 -1.41
CA TYR A 52 12.71 14.52 -1.83
C TYR A 52 12.86 15.14 -3.23
N GLU A 53 14.03 15.69 -3.52
CA GLU A 53 14.35 16.29 -4.82
C GLU A 53 14.29 15.23 -5.94
N GLU A 54 14.75 14.00 -5.68
CA GLU A 54 14.61 12.90 -6.65
C GLU A 54 13.15 12.54 -6.88
N VAL A 55 12.32 12.52 -5.83
CA VAL A 55 10.88 12.26 -5.97
C VAL A 55 10.22 13.35 -6.81
N CYS A 56 10.54 14.62 -6.57
CA CYS A 56 10.07 15.74 -7.40
C CYS A 56 10.51 15.62 -8.86
N ARG A 57 11.77 15.25 -9.11
CA ARG A 57 12.28 15.03 -10.45
C ARG A 57 11.54 13.89 -11.17
N ILE A 58 11.38 12.76 -10.50
CA ILE A 58 10.64 11.61 -11.05
C ILE A 58 9.23 12.03 -11.45
N ALA A 59 8.50 12.69 -10.55
CA ALA A 59 7.13 13.10 -10.80
C ALA A 59 7.00 14.16 -11.91
N LYS A 60 8.03 14.99 -12.10
CA LYS A 60 8.06 16.04 -13.11
C LYS A 60 8.52 15.54 -14.50
N GLU A 61 9.50 14.64 -14.54
CA GLU A 61 10.15 14.22 -15.78
C GLU A 61 9.54 12.94 -16.39
N ILE A 62 8.73 12.23 -15.63
CA ILE A 62 7.90 11.13 -16.15
C ILE A 62 6.59 11.69 -16.72
N ASN A 63 6.28 11.37 -17.98
CA ASN A 63 5.15 11.90 -18.72
C ASN A 63 3.80 11.23 -18.38
N GLY A 64 3.61 10.79 -17.13
CA GLY A 64 2.41 10.09 -16.67
C GLY A 64 2.33 9.99 -15.17
N PRO A 65 1.29 9.32 -14.65
CA PRO A 65 1.11 9.14 -13.21
C PRO A 65 2.28 8.38 -12.57
N VAL A 66 2.78 8.89 -11.45
CA VAL A 66 3.84 8.27 -10.66
C VAL A 66 3.28 7.71 -9.36
N LEU A 67 3.66 6.48 -9.05
CA LEU A 67 3.44 5.82 -7.78
C LEU A 67 4.69 5.94 -6.91
N PHE A 68 4.51 6.33 -5.66
CA PHE A 68 5.57 6.39 -4.65
C PHE A 68 5.33 5.35 -3.54
N ASN A 69 6.41 4.70 -3.15
CA ASN A 69 6.45 3.72 -2.06
C ASN A 69 6.92 4.39 -0.77
N ASN A 70 5.98 4.74 0.12
CA ASN A 70 6.25 5.48 1.35
C ASN A 70 6.38 4.51 2.54
N VAL A 71 7.60 4.03 2.78
CA VAL A 71 7.90 2.99 3.78
C VAL A 71 8.72 3.56 4.93
N GLU A 72 8.23 3.39 6.14
CA GLU A 72 8.95 3.78 7.35
C GLU A 72 10.25 2.97 7.50
N GLY A 73 11.37 3.67 7.60
CA GLY A 73 12.71 3.07 7.73
C GLY A 73 13.23 2.41 6.44
N GLY A 74 12.62 2.71 5.29
CA GLY A 74 13.12 2.32 3.97
C GLY A 74 14.34 3.15 3.52
N ARG A 75 14.77 2.95 2.27
CA ARG A 75 15.86 3.74 1.65
C ARG A 75 15.37 5.12 1.22
N SER A 76 14.12 5.19 0.78
CA SER A 76 13.50 6.44 0.38
C SER A 76 13.12 7.30 1.58
N PRO A 77 13.08 8.64 1.43
CA PRO A 77 12.58 9.50 2.48
C PRO A 77 11.11 9.17 2.79
N PHE A 78 10.76 9.20 4.08
CA PHE A 78 9.35 9.12 4.48
C PHE A 78 8.72 10.51 4.36
N LEU A 79 7.74 10.66 3.48
CA LEU A 79 7.16 11.94 3.11
C LEU A 79 5.77 12.14 3.70
N SER A 80 5.46 13.39 4.07
CA SER A 80 4.10 13.76 4.45
C SER A 80 3.17 13.80 3.22
N ARG A 81 1.88 13.81 3.49
CA ARG A 81 0.86 13.95 2.43
C ARG A 81 1.07 15.22 1.60
N GLU A 82 1.36 16.34 2.29
CA GLU A 82 1.59 17.64 1.66
C GLU A 82 2.81 17.59 0.73
N GLN A 83 3.91 17.01 1.20
CA GLN A 83 5.12 16.81 0.38
C GLN A 83 4.86 15.94 -0.85
N LEU A 84 4.07 14.88 -0.72
CA LEU A 84 3.69 14.02 -1.85
C LEU A 84 2.85 14.75 -2.89
N ILE A 85 1.92 15.58 -2.45
CA ILE A 85 1.09 16.43 -3.32
C ILE A 85 1.96 17.47 -4.04
N ASP A 86 2.82 18.16 -3.31
CA ASP A 86 3.71 19.20 -3.85
C ASP A 86 4.71 18.61 -4.85
N ALA A 87 5.21 17.41 -4.61
CA ALA A 87 6.06 16.70 -5.54
C ALA A 87 5.32 16.26 -6.82
N GLY A 88 3.98 16.21 -6.81
CA GLY A 88 3.17 15.79 -7.97
C GLY A 88 2.90 14.29 -8.04
N VAL A 89 3.18 13.53 -6.98
CA VAL A 89 2.89 12.10 -6.88
C VAL A 89 1.38 11.87 -6.98
N LYS A 90 0.95 10.86 -7.73
CA LYS A 90 -0.48 10.56 -7.95
C LYS A 90 -0.99 9.39 -7.14
N LEU A 91 -0.12 8.44 -6.84
CA LEU A 91 -0.44 7.23 -6.07
C LEU A 91 0.63 7.03 -5.00
N THR A 92 0.21 6.65 -3.80
CA THR A 92 1.12 6.31 -2.71
C THR A 92 0.71 4.99 -2.10
N ILE A 93 1.68 4.10 -1.90
CA ILE A 93 1.49 2.84 -1.20
C ILE A 93 2.29 2.84 0.11
N TYR A 94 1.74 2.15 1.11
CA TYR A 94 2.35 1.93 2.42
C TYR A 94 2.50 0.42 2.66
N PRO A 95 3.38 -0.24 1.92
CA PRO A 95 3.54 -1.69 2.02
C PRO A 95 4.07 -2.06 3.39
N ASN A 96 3.60 -3.20 3.89
CA ASN A 96 3.99 -3.76 5.18
C ASN A 96 3.59 -2.95 6.44
N ALA A 97 3.09 -1.72 6.34
CA ALA A 97 2.70 -0.92 7.51
C ALA A 97 1.68 -1.67 8.37
N GLN A 98 0.59 -2.15 7.76
CA GLN A 98 -0.42 -2.95 8.44
C GLN A 98 0.15 -4.26 9.02
N THR A 99 0.90 -5.01 8.23
CA THR A 99 1.50 -6.29 8.66
C THR A 99 2.44 -6.07 9.85
N ARG A 100 3.27 -5.03 9.81
CA ARG A 100 4.21 -4.71 10.90
C ARG A 100 3.48 -4.34 12.19
N VAL A 101 2.42 -3.54 12.12
CA VAL A 101 1.61 -3.17 13.28
C VAL A 101 0.90 -4.40 13.86
N VAL A 102 0.23 -5.19 13.01
CA VAL A 102 -0.49 -6.40 13.43
C VAL A 102 0.47 -7.40 14.06
N THR A 103 1.61 -7.68 13.41
CA THR A 103 2.60 -8.62 13.95
C THR A 103 3.10 -8.18 15.31
N LYS A 104 3.45 -6.90 15.48
CA LYS A 104 3.91 -6.37 16.77
C LYS A 104 2.84 -6.56 17.86
N LYS A 105 1.60 -6.18 17.56
CA LYS A 105 0.49 -6.30 18.53
C LYS A 105 0.13 -7.75 18.86
N CYS A 106 0.15 -8.63 17.88
CA CYS A 106 -0.07 -10.06 18.13
C CYS A 106 1.06 -10.66 19.00
N THR A 107 2.32 -10.25 18.78
CA THR A 107 3.45 -10.69 19.61
C THR A 107 3.28 -10.21 21.05
N GLU A 108 2.98 -8.94 21.29
CA GLU A 108 2.73 -8.38 22.62
C GLU A 108 1.60 -9.13 23.34
N LEU A 109 0.50 -9.46 22.63
CA LEU A 109 -0.62 -10.23 23.17
C LEU A 109 -0.20 -11.63 23.61
N LEU A 110 0.54 -12.34 22.75
CA LEU A 110 0.97 -13.71 23.04
C LEU A 110 2.01 -13.77 24.17
N GLU A 111 2.90 -12.80 24.25
CA GLU A 111 3.86 -12.66 25.36
C GLU A 111 3.12 -12.38 26.67
N THR A 112 2.15 -11.48 26.68
CA THR A 112 1.31 -11.19 27.84
C THR A 112 0.55 -12.43 28.29
N LEU A 113 -0.09 -13.15 27.38
CA LEU A 113 -0.80 -14.39 27.68
C LEU A 113 0.14 -15.46 28.26
N LYS A 114 1.32 -15.63 27.69
CA LYS A 114 2.33 -16.59 28.17
C LYS A 114 2.81 -16.26 29.59
N MET A 115 2.99 -14.98 29.88
CA MET A 115 3.52 -14.53 31.17
C MET A 115 2.44 -14.55 32.27
N THR A 116 1.23 -14.19 31.95
CA THR A 116 0.17 -13.91 32.95
C THR A 116 -0.98 -14.92 32.94
N GLY A 117 -1.08 -15.76 31.92
CA GLY A 117 -2.22 -16.65 31.70
C GLY A 117 -3.52 -15.92 31.32
N SER A 118 -3.46 -14.61 31.00
CA SER A 118 -4.63 -13.77 30.72
C SER A 118 -4.35 -12.74 29.65
N THR A 119 -5.36 -12.38 28.88
CA THR A 119 -5.33 -11.28 27.91
C THR A 119 -6.00 -10.01 28.46
N GLY A 120 -6.54 -10.04 29.69
CA GLY A 120 -7.31 -8.94 30.29
C GLY A 120 -6.55 -7.62 30.39
N GLN A 121 -5.23 -7.67 30.52
CA GLN A 121 -4.36 -6.47 30.59
C GLN A 121 -4.27 -5.69 29.27
N MET A 122 -4.72 -6.28 28.18
CA MET A 122 -4.71 -5.66 26.85
C MET A 122 -6.13 -5.37 26.33
N ALA A 123 -7.15 -5.50 27.17
CA ALA A 123 -8.54 -5.34 26.76
C ALA A 123 -8.85 -3.94 26.19
N ASP A 124 -8.19 -2.89 26.70
CA ASP A 124 -8.26 -1.51 26.22
C ASP A 124 -7.63 -1.30 24.83
N GLN A 125 -6.79 -2.23 24.39
CA GLN A 125 -6.16 -2.24 23.07
C GLN A 125 -6.88 -3.15 22.06
N MET A 126 -8.00 -3.73 22.45
CA MET A 126 -8.83 -4.59 21.61
C MET A 126 -10.11 -3.88 21.22
N LEU A 127 -10.62 -4.19 20.04
CA LEU A 127 -12.01 -3.85 19.73
C LEU A 127 -12.94 -4.61 20.65
N SER A 128 -14.00 -3.97 21.12
CA SER A 128 -15.11 -4.68 21.77
C SER A 128 -15.74 -5.67 20.78
N HIS A 129 -16.41 -6.70 21.29
CA HIS A 129 -17.16 -7.63 20.44
C HIS A 129 -18.17 -6.92 19.55
N LYS A 130 -18.84 -5.86 20.07
CA LYS A 130 -19.81 -5.08 19.31
C LYS A 130 -19.15 -4.37 18.13
N GLU A 131 -17.99 -3.73 18.33
CA GLU A 131 -17.25 -3.04 17.26
C GLU A 131 -16.73 -4.05 16.22
N LEU A 132 -16.18 -5.17 16.66
CA LEU A 132 -15.70 -6.23 15.76
C LEU A 132 -16.84 -6.80 14.92
N TRP A 133 -17.98 -7.06 15.52
CA TRP A 133 -19.17 -7.58 14.82
C TRP A 133 -19.73 -6.57 13.84
N ALA A 134 -19.74 -5.27 14.19
CA ALA A 134 -20.17 -4.22 13.28
C ALA A 134 -19.30 -4.14 12.01
N MET A 135 -17.99 -4.39 12.13
CA MET A 135 -17.08 -4.43 10.96
C MET A 135 -17.42 -5.54 9.94
N PHE A 136 -18.06 -6.60 10.39
CA PHE A 136 -18.46 -7.74 9.55
C PHE A 136 -19.96 -7.77 9.20
N ASP A 137 -20.66 -6.64 9.36
CA ASP A 137 -22.11 -6.55 9.12
C ASP A 137 -22.91 -7.64 9.83
N HIS A 138 -22.56 -7.96 11.08
CA HIS A 138 -23.16 -9.08 11.85
C HIS A 138 -24.70 -9.05 11.84
N GLU A 139 -25.32 -7.89 12.01
CA GLU A 139 -26.79 -7.74 11.98
C GLU A 139 -27.39 -8.20 10.66
N LYS A 140 -26.71 -7.93 9.53
CA LYS A 140 -27.13 -8.40 8.22
C LYS A 140 -27.09 -9.93 8.15
N TRP A 141 -26.04 -10.54 8.68
CA TRP A 141 -25.92 -12.00 8.68
C TRP A 141 -26.98 -12.67 9.57
N VAL A 142 -27.25 -12.11 10.75
CA VAL A 142 -28.33 -12.55 11.65
C VAL A 142 -29.69 -12.43 10.98
N ALA A 143 -29.95 -11.34 10.21
CA ALA A 143 -31.19 -11.18 9.47
C ALA A 143 -31.35 -12.24 8.36
N ILE A 144 -30.24 -12.58 7.67
CA ILE A 144 -30.22 -13.65 6.66
C ILE A 144 -30.48 -15.00 7.33
N GLU A 145 -29.79 -15.31 8.42
CA GLU A 145 -29.97 -16.55 9.17
C GLU A 145 -31.43 -16.73 9.60
N ASN A 146 -32.03 -15.72 10.24
CA ASN A 146 -33.41 -15.74 10.69
C ASN A 146 -34.42 -15.98 9.56
N LYS A 147 -34.10 -15.58 8.33
CA LYS A 147 -34.95 -15.82 7.14
C LYS A 147 -35.00 -17.30 6.74
N TYR A 148 -33.94 -18.05 7.03
CA TYR A 148 -33.78 -19.43 6.56
C TYR A 148 -33.85 -20.48 7.69
N ILE A 149 -33.91 -20.06 8.96
CA ILE A 149 -34.15 -21.00 10.06
C ILE A 149 -35.61 -21.52 9.95
N VAL A 150 -35.73 -22.80 9.63
CA VAL A 150 -37.00 -23.53 9.74
C VAL A 150 -37.17 -23.87 11.22
N ARG A 151 -38.14 -23.25 11.88
CA ARG A 151 -38.55 -23.59 13.25
C ARG A 151 -39.45 -24.81 13.28
#